data_48239f7585f0094c3f3d067af0deefd9
#
_entry.id   48239f7585f0094c3f3d067af0deefd9
#
_cell.length_a   1.000
_cell.length_b   1.000
_cell.length_c   1.000
_cell.angle_alpha   90.00
_cell.angle_beta   90.00
_cell.angle_gamma   90.00
#
_symmetry.space_group_name_H-M   'P 1'
#
loop_
_entity.id
_entity.type
_entity.pdbx_description
1 polymer ?
#
loop_
_entity_poly.entity_id
_entity_poly.type
_entity_poly.pdbx_seq_one_letter_code
_entity_poly.pdbx_strand_id
1 'polypeptide(L)'
;SGNNTANNSNMKTSEAQDSLTDYISLANSDENTYDVFTDEFLYQNKQLVYKLLDADSLNVADGSTLDNFYDANHKTALAQLTQVQQAIANDDISAANLANASVSPSNQVEYKHQRANELVLKYLTDRFYVYTDAEKQDLYSYANECVIKGYYVVQARNMINIITNQILNYNDDCEAEANAQRKAKVQATGVSSYSSFNLFPNPKSGNMQLDYNLGGFTKAEFKLYDITGKLISSKTIAENEGTLIINEQNLHNGVYFYHILV
;
A
#
# COMPACT_ATOMS: atom_id res chain seq x y z
N SER A 1 -3.91 4.71 -42.93
CA SER A 1 -3.82 3.78 -41.77
C SER A 1 -3.02 4.38 -40.58
N GLY A 2 -3.01 5.71 -40.43
CA GLY A 2 -2.26 6.40 -39.38
C GLY A 2 -3.08 6.90 -38.18
N ASN A 3 -4.41 6.90 -38.24
CA ASN A 3 -5.25 7.54 -37.20
C ASN A 3 -5.67 6.62 -36.03
N ASN A 4 -5.48 5.30 -36.12
CA ASN A 4 -5.95 4.39 -35.05
C ASN A 4 -4.95 4.21 -33.90
N THR A 5 -3.67 4.46 -34.10
CA THR A 5 -2.64 4.33 -33.06
C THR A 5 -2.59 5.55 -32.12
N ALA A 6 -2.80 6.75 -32.65
CA ALA A 6 -2.82 7.98 -31.86
C ALA A 6 -4.08 8.05 -30.95
N ASN A 7 -5.25 7.65 -31.44
CA ASN A 7 -6.47 7.61 -30.64
C ASN A 7 -6.42 6.57 -29.50
N ASN A 8 -5.73 5.44 -29.72
CA ASN A 8 -5.64 4.39 -28.69
C ASN A 8 -4.63 4.75 -27.58
N SER A 9 -3.57 5.50 -27.89
CA SER A 9 -2.63 6.00 -26.87
C SER A 9 -3.26 7.10 -26.01
N ASN A 10 -3.99 8.04 -26.62
CA ASN A 10 -4.67 9.11 -25.91
C ASN A 10 -5.80 8.59 -24.99
N MET A 11 -6.53 7.55 -25.42
CA MET A 11 -7.58 6.92 -24.60
C MET A 11 -6.98 6.22 -23.37
N LYS A 12 -5.89 5.48 -23.52
CA LYS A 12 -5.19 4.83 -22.40
C LYS A 12 -4.60 5.85 -21.41
N THR A 13 -4.13 6.99 -21.90
CA THR A 13 -3.59 8.07 -21.06
C THR A 13 -4.71 8.75 -20.26
N SER A 14 -5.88 8.96 -20.87
CA SER A 14 -7.07 9.51 -20.21
C SER A 14 -7.57 8.60 -19.09
N GLU A 15 -7.74 7.30 -19.36
CA GLU A 15 -8.14 6.32 -18.35
C GLU A 15 -7.15 6.25 -17.17
N ALA A 16 -5.85 6.36 -17.42
CA ALA A 16 -4.83 6.39 -16.39
C ALA A 16 -4.92 7.68 -15.54
N GLN A 17 -5.18 8.83 -16.16
CA GLN A 17 -5.35 10.10 -15.46
C GLN A 17 -6.62 10.11 -14.60
N ASP A 18 -7.73 9.57 -15.10
CA ASP A 18 -8.98 9.44 -14.34
C ASP A 18 -8.77 8.56 -13.10
N SER A 19 -8.11 7.42 -13.26
CA SER A 19 -7.76 6.51 -12.17
C SER A 19 -6.85 7.18 -11.12
N LEU A 20 -5.85 7.97 -11.53
CA LEU A 20 -4.98 8.71 -10.60
C LEU A 20 -5.73 9.82 -9.88
N THR A 21 -6.68 10.48 -10.55
CA THR A 21 -7.55 11.50 -9.93
C THR A 21 -8.41 10.88 -8.83
N ASP A 22 -8.92 9.66 -9.03
CA ASP A 22 -9.64 8.91 -8.01
C ASP A 22 -8.75 8.60 -6.80
N TYR A 23 -7.49 8.20 -7.01
CA TYR A 23 -6.52 7.99 -5.91
C TYR A 23 -6.23 9.27 -5.13
N ILE A 24 -6.15 10.43 -5.78
CA ILE A 24 -5.98 11.72 -5.09
C ILE A 24 -7.23 12.05 -4.28
N SER A 25 -8.41 11.82 -4.82
CA SER A 25 -9.67 12.03 -4.12
C SER A 25 -9.75 11.17 -2.86
N LEU A 26 -9.42 9.89 -2.96
CA LEU A 26 -9.30 8.96 -1.82
C LEU A 26 -8.26 9.43 -0.80
N ALA A 27 -7.11 9.93 -1.25
CA ALA A 27 -6.04 10.41 -0.40
C ALA A 27 -6.37 11.71 0.34
N ASN A 28 -7.33 12.48 -0.15
CA ASN A 28 -7.77 13.74 0.44
C ASN A 28 -9.14 13.64 1.13
N SER A 29 -9.83 12.48 1.07
CA SER A 29 -11.13 12.33 1.70
C SER A 29 -10.97 12.03 3.20
N ASP A 30 -11.72 12.77 4.02
CA ASP A 30 -11.87 12.46 5.46
C ASP A 30 -12.74 11.21 5.70
N GLU A 31 -13.41 10.70 4.67
CA GLU A 31 -14.26 9.52 4.70
C GLU A 31 -13.47 8.23 4.40
N ASN A 32 -12.41 7.99 5.16
CA ASN A 32 -11.66 6.76 4.95
C ASN A 32 -12.32 5.58 5.66
N THR A 33 -12.86 4.68 4.89
CA THR A 33 -13.37 3.37 5.33
C THR A 33 -12.26 2.44 5.88
N TYR A 34 -10.98 2.77 5.65
CA TYR A 34 -9.83 2.08 6.23
C TYR A 34 -9.37 2.76 7.50
N ASP A 35 -10.08 2.52 8.58
CA ASP A 35 -9.96 3.17 9.90
C ASP A 35 -8.65 2.85 10.65
N VAL A 36 -7.79 2.02 10.06
CA VAL A 36 -6.54 1.55 10.66
C VAL A 36 -5.42 1.80 9.67
N PHE A 37 -4.33 2.39 10.15
CA PHE A 37 -3.19 2.81 9.33
C PHE A 37 -3.54 3.88 8.28
N THR A 38 -4.51 4.74 8.59
CA THR A 38 -5.01 5.78 7.66
C THR A 38 -3.87 6.66 7.15
N ASP A 39 -3.02 7.15 8.04
CA ASP A 39 -1.93 8.05 7.69
C ASP A 39 -0.90 7.38 6.78
N GLU A 40 -0.54 6.12 7.08
CA GLU A 40 0.39 5.34 6.28
C GLU A 40 -0.20 5.02 4.90
N PHE A 41 -1.47 4.63 4.85
CA PHE A 41 -2.17 4.35 3.59
C PHE A 41 -2.27 5.60 2.71
N LEU A 42 -2.67 6.73 3.29
CA LEU A 42 -2.74 8.02 2.60
C LEU A 42 -1.37 8.43 2.05
N TYR A 43 -0.33 8.28 2.87
CA TYR A 43 1.03 8.60 2.47
C TYR A 43 1.47 7.74 1.27
N GLN A 44 1.24 6.42 1.30
CA GLN A 44 1.62 5.51 0.21
C GLN A 44 0.89 5.84 -1.09
N ASN A 45 -0.41 6.15 -1.02
CA ASN A 45 -1.19 6.57 -2.18
C ASN A 45 -0.67 7.89 -2.77
N LYS A 46 -0.42 8.90 -1.93
CA LYS A 46 0.18 10.16 -2.36
C LYS A 46 1.55 9.95 -3.01
N GLN A 47 2.38 9.09 -2.42
CA GLN A 47 3.70 8.79 -2.97
C GLN A 47 3.63 8.09 -4.32
N LEU A 48 2.68 7.15 -4.49
CA LEU A 48 2.47 6.47 -5.77
C LEU A 48 2.07 7.47 -6.86
N VAL A 49 1.08 8.31 -6.60
CA VAL A 49 0.63 9.34 -7.55
C VAL A 49 1.78 10.30 -7.87
N TYR A 50 2.49 10.78 -6.84
CA TYR A 50 3.60 11.70 -7.03
C TYR A 50 4.71 11.10 -7.92
N LYS A 51 5.10 9.84 -7.70
CA LYS A 51 6.10 9.13 -8.51
C LYS A 51 5.70 9.02 -9.98
N LEU A 52 4.42 8.76 -10.25
CA LEU A 52 3.91 8.63 -11.61
C LEU A 52 3.89 9.98 -12.33
N LEU A 53 3.59 11.06 -11.62
CA LEU A 53 3.63 12.43 -12.16
C LEU A 53 5.07 12.91 -12.37
N ASP A 54 5.95 12.67 -11.41
CA ASP A 54 7.37 13.08 -11.45
C ASP A 54 8.16 12.37 -12.57
N ALA A 55 7.73 11.17 -12.97
CA ALA A 55 8.32 10.43 -14.09
C ALA A 55 7.98 11.02 -15.48
N ASP A 56 7.23 12.12 -15.55
CA ASP A 56 6.78 12.81 -16.78
C ASP A 56 6.16 11.87 -17.84
N SER A 57 5.60 10.75 -17.36
CA SER A 57 4.99 9.73 -18.23
C SER A 57 3.55 10.07 -18.63
N LEU A 58 2.97 11.11 -18.02
CA LEU A 58 1.58 11.52 -18.19
C LEU A 58 1.54 12.96 -18.73
N ASN A 59 0.90 13.14 -19.88
CA ASN A 59 0.68 14.47 -20.44
C ASN A 59 -0.45 15.16 -19.66
N VAL A 60 -0.13 15.73 -18.51
CA VAL A 60 -1.08 16.33 -17.55
C VAL A 60 -1.43 17.74 -18.01
N ALA A 61 -2.72 18.08 -18.02
CA ALA A 61 -3.17 19.42 -18.40
C ALA A 61 -2.92 20.43 -17.27
N ASP A 62 -2.43 21.61 -17.64
CA ASP A 62 -2.24 22.74 -16.70
C ASP A 62 -3.52 23.04 -15.92
N GLY A 63 -3.38 23.24 -14.61
CA GLY A 63 -4.49 23.54 -13.70
C GLY A 63 -5.44 22.37 -13.42
N SER A 64 -5.14 21.16 -13.91
CA SER A 64 -5.89 19.96 -13.57
C SER A 64 -5.68 19.54 -12.10
N THR A 65 -6.49 18.61 -11.59
CA THR A 65 -6.32 18.06 -10.24
C THR A 65 -4.95 17.43 -10.05
N LEU A 66 -4.42 16.75 -11.07
CA LEU A 66 -3.10 16.11 -11.05
C LEU A 66 -1.97 17.14 -11.02
N ASP A 67 -2.06 18.19 -11.83
CA ASP A 67 -1.11 19.30 -11.86
C ASP A 67 -1.07 20.03 -10.50
N ASN A 68 -2.22 20.42 -9.99
CA ASN A 68 -2.33 21.04 -8.67
C ASN A 68 -1.79 20.15 -7.54
N PHE A 69 -2.01 18.83 -7.64
CA PHE A 69 -1.45 17.88 -6.67
C PHE A 69 0.09 17.84 -6.76
N TYR A 70 0.65 17.79 -7.97
CA TYR A 70 2.09 17.81 -8.16
C TYR A 70 2.71 19.10 -7.61
N ASP A 71 2.16 20.24 -7.97
CA ASP A 71 2.62 21.55 -7.51
C ASP A 71 2.56 21.71 -5.98
N ALA A 72 1.52 21.18 -5.34
CA ALA A 72 1.40 21.20 -3.89
C ALA A 72 2.43 20.32 -3.18
N ASN A 73 2.95 19.27 -3.84
CA ASN A 73 3.78 18.26 -3.20
C ASN A 73 5.27 18.30 -3.60
N HIS A 74 5.64 18.92 -4.73
CA HIS A 74 7.01 18.88 -5.28
C HIS A 74 8.11 19.49 -4.38
N LYS A 75 7.75 20.25 -3.35
CA LYS A 75 8.67 20.83 -2.35
C LYS A 75 8.49 20.26 -0.94
N THR A 76 7.65 19.26 -0.78
CA THR A 76 7.37 18.64 0.52
C THR A 76 8.28 17.46 0.81
N ALA A 77 8.21 16.93 2.03
CA ALA A 77 8.89 15.70 2.42
C ALA A 77 8.53 14.51 1.53
N LEU A 78 7.31 14.47 0.97
CA LEU A 78 6.88 13.43 0.02
C LEU A 78 7.78 13.39 -1.21
N ALA A 79 8.04 14.55 -1.84
CA ALA A 79 8.94 14.66 -2.99
C ALA A 79 10.38 14.32 -2.61
N GLN A 80 10.87 14.87 -1.51
CA GLN A 80 12.23 14.64 -1.02
C GLN A 80 12.48 13.15 -0.73
N LEU A 81 11.56 12.46 -0.05
CA LEU A 81 11.65 11.02 0.22
C LEU A 81 11.55 10.18 -1.07
N THR A 82 10.80 10.66 -2.08
CA THR A 82 10.77 10.01 -3.40
C THR A 82 12.13 10.13 -4.10
N GLN A 83 12.76 11.29 -4.05
CA GLN A 83 14.12 11.50 -4.59
C GLN A 83 15.16 10.60 -3.90
N VAL A 84 15.08 10.42 -2.57
CA VAL A 84 15.95 9.47 -1.85
C VAL A 84 15.82 8.06 -2.42
N GLN A 85 14.58 7.60 -2.62
CA GLN A 85 14.35 6.26 -3.16
C GLN A 85 14.84 6.10 -4.60
N GLN A 86 14.67 7.13 -5.43
CA GLN A 86 15.19 7.14 -6.81
C GLN A 86 16.72 7.11 -6.83
N ALA A 87 17.37 7.90 -5.98
CA ALA A 87 18.82 7.93 -5.89
C ALA A 87 19.39 6.58 -5.41
N ILE A 88 18.76 5.93 -4.42
CA ILE A 88 19.12 4.57 -3.98
C ILE A 88 18.94 3.56 -5.13
N ALA A 89 17.84 3.63 -5.87
CA ALA A 89 17.57 2.74 -6.99
C ALA A 89 18.57 2.90 -8.14
N ASN A 90 19.12 4.10 -8.30
CA ASN A 90 20.15 4.42 -9.28
C ASN A 90 21.59 4.19 -8.77
N ASP A 91 21.75 3.61 -7.57
CA ASP A 91 23.04 3.39 -6.89
C ASP A 91 23.84 4.69 -6.64
N ASP A 92 23.16 5.85 -6.65
CA ASP A 92 23.76 7.15 -6.31
C ASP A 92 23.62 7.42 -4.81
N ILE A 93 24.49 6.77 -4.02
CA ILE A 93 24.45 6.85 -2.56
C ILE A 93 24.79 8.26 -2.06
N SER A 94 25.59 9.00 -2.80
CA SER A 94 25.92 10.39 -2.45
C SER A 94 24.70 11.31 -2.57
N ALA A 95 24.00 11.24 -3.70
CA ALA A 95 22.76 11.99 -3.90
C ALA A 95 21.68 11.56 -2.91
N ALA A 96 21.56 10.25 -2.62
CA ALA A 96 20.61 9.74 -1.64
C ALA A 96 20.86 10.29 -0.23
N ASN A 97 22.11 10.35 0.22
CA ASN A 97 22.49 10.95 1.52
C ASN A 97 22.12 12.44 1.59
N LEU A 98 22.45 13.21 0.54
CA LEU A 98 22.10 14.63 0.46
C LEU A 98 20.59 14.85 0.47
N ALA A 99 19.86 14.08 -0.34
CA ALA A 99 18.41 14.15 -0.39
C ALA A 99 17.77 13.80 0.97
N ASN A 100 18.21 12.71 1.62
CA ASN A 100 17.68 12.31 2.93
C ASN A 100 17.96 13.33 4.03
N ALA A 101 19.13 13.97 4.01
CA ALA A 101 19.47 15.03 4.95
C ALA A 101 18.62 16.30 4.76
N SER A 102 18.10 16.55 3.56
CA SER A 102 17.24 17.69 3.26
C SER A 102 15.76 17.47 3.61
N VAL A 103 15.36 16.24 3.89
CA VAL A 103 13.96 15.92 4.22
C VAL A 103 13.55 16.65 5.50
N SER A 104 12.39 17.30 5.42
CA SER A 104 11.76 17.98 6.56
C SER A 104 10.40 17.34 6.83
N PRO A 105 10.34 16.26 7.64
CA PRO A 105 9.11 15.54 7.90
C PRO A 105 8.05 16.42 8.57
N SER A 106 6.82 16.35 8.10
CA SER A 106 5.66 17.04 8.68
C SER A 106 4.82 16.15 9.61
N ASN A 107 5.06 14.84 9.57
CA ASN A 107 4.32 13.85 10.35
C ASN A 107 5.20 12.63 10.67
N GLN A 108 4.66 11.72 11.50
CA GLN A 108 5.39 10.54 11.97
C GLN A 108 5.70 9.52 10.85
N VAL A 109 4.84 9.42 9.84
CA VAL A 109 5.05 8.50 8.71
C VAL A 109 6.28 8.93 7.93
N GLU A 110 6.37 10.21 7.57
CA GLU A 110 7.52 10.79 6.87
C GLU A 110 8.80 10.69 7.69
N TYR A 111 8.72 10.92 9.00
CA TYR A 111 9.86 10.77 9.91
C TYR A 111 10.38 9.32 9.92
N LYS A 112 9.51 8.32 10.00
CA LYS A 112 9.91 6.90 9.96
C LYS A 112 10.59 6.55 8.64
N HIS A 113 10.06 7.03 7.51
CA HIS A 113 10.69 6.84 6.20
C HIS A 113 12.07 7.49 6.11
N GLN A 114 12.22 8.73 6.57
CA GLN A 114 13.51 9.41 6.60
C GLN A 114 14.52 8.65 7.47
N ARG A 115 14.11 8.25 8.67
CA ARG A 115 14.97 7.53 9.61
C ARG A 115 15.39 6.15 9.11
N ALA A 116 14.47 5.40 8.51
CA ALA A 116 14.79 4.11 7.90
C ALA A 116 15.78 4.27 6.73
N ASN A 117 15.55 5.26 5.86
CA ASN A 117 16.49 5.59 4.79
C ASN A 117 17.88 5.93 5.35
N GLU A 118 17.99 6.76 6.40
CA GLU A 118 19.25 7.09 7.04
C GLU A 118 20.00 5.83 7.48
N LEU A 119 19.31 4.89 8.14
CA LEU A 119 19.92 3.66 8.62
C LEU A 119 20.37 2.75 7.46
N VAL A 120 19.59 2.66 6.39
CA VAL A 120 19.99 1.94 5.18
C VAL A 120 21.20 2.61 4.51
N LEU A 121 21.20 3.92 4.40
CA LEU A 121 22.27 4.68 3.75
C LEU A 121 23.60 4.58 4.50
N LYS A 122 23.62 4.44 5.82
CA LYS A 122 24.85 4.14 6.58
C LYS A 122 25.50 2.85 6.12
N TYR A 123 24.70 1.79 5.95
CA TYR A 123 25.18 0.51 5.42
C TYR A 123 25.60 0.60 3.95
N LEU A 124 24.85 1.32 3.13
CA LEU A 124 25.19 1.49 1.71
C LEU A 124 26.47 2.29 1.52
N THR A 125 26.75 3.25 2.41
CA THR A 125 27.97 4.06 2.41
C THR A 125 29.16 3.27 2.93
N ASP A 126 28.96 2.50 4.01
CA ASP A 126 29.99 1.63 4.61
C ASP A 126 29.39 0.26 4.95
N ARG A 127 29.75 -0.76 4.16
CA ARG A 127 29.25 -2.15 4.35
C ARG A 127 29.68 -2.78 5.68
N PHE A 128 30.65 -2.18 6.37
CA PHE A 128 31.12 -2.62 7.69
C PHE A 128 30.62 -1.70 8.82
N TYR A 129 29.68 -0.82 8.54
CA TYR A 129 29.12 0.09 9.54
C TYR A 129 28.58 -0.67 10.75
N VAL A 130 29.01 -0.27 11.94
CA VAL A 130 28.59 -0.86 13.21
C VAL A 130 27.48 0.01 13.81
N TYR A 131 26.27 -0.50 13.78
CA TYR A 131 25.10 0.18 14.35
C TYR A 131 25.20 0.30 15.87
N THR A 132 24.90 1.47 16.39
CA THR A 132 24.71 1.70 17.82
C THR A 132 23.47 0.97 18.35
N ASP A 133 23.38 0.82 19.67
CA ASP A 133 22.21 0.14 20.28
C ASP A 133 20.90 0.94 20.03
N ALA A 134 20.95 2.28 20.00
CA ALA A 134 19.80 3.12 19.65
C ALA A 134 19.34 2.88 18.20
N GLU A 135 20.27 2.82 17.25
CA GLU A 135 19.96 2.54 15.83
C GLU A 135 19.38 1.15 15.63
N LYS A 136 19.91 0.15 16.32
CA LYS A 136 19.34 -1.21 16.32
C LYS A 136 17.92 -1.20 16.90
N GLN A 137 17.69 -0.44 17.98
CA GLN A 137 16.38 -0.33 18.59
C GLN A 137 15.36 0.28 17.62
N ASP A 138 15.74 1.33 16.86
CA ASP A 138 14.89 1.89 15.81
C ASP A 138 14.56 0.84 14.74
N LEU A 139 15.58 0.12 14.24
CA LEU A 139 15.39 -0.95 13.25
C LEU A 139 14.46 -2.06 13.76
N TYR A 140 14.66 -2.55 14.99
CA TYR A 140 13.78 -3.56 15.57
C TYR A 140 12.36 -3.04 15.78
N SER A 141 12.20 -1.78 16.20
CA SER A 141 10.89 -1.16 16.36
C SER A 141 10.12 -1.15 15.04
N TYR A 142 10.77 -0.69 13.95
CA TYR A 142 10.16 -0.63 12.63
C TYR A 142 9.93 -2.02 12.02
N ALA A 143 10.88 -2.94 12.18
CA ALA A 143 10.77 -4.29 11.64
C ALA A 143 9.59 -5.08 12.24
N ASN A 144 9.23 -4.80 13.49
CA ASN A 144 8.11 -5.43 14.17
C ASN A 144 6.75 -4.79 13.86
N GLU A 145 6.72 -3.67 13.13
CA GLU A 145 5.47 -3.09 12.67
C GLU A 145 4.87 -3.93 11.52
N CYS A 146 3.57 -3.78 11.31
CA CYS A 146 2.86 -4.43 10.20
C CYS A 146 3.42 -3.94 8.84
N VAL A 147 3.69 -4.88 7.92
CA VAL A 147 4.30 -4.58 6.61
C VAL A 147 3.48 -3.61 5.75
N ILE A 148 2.17 -3.56 5.92
CA ILE A 148 1.28 -2.64 5.19
C ILE A 148 1.48 -1.16 5.58
N LYS A 149 2.18 -0.87 6.68
CA LYS A 149 2.47 0.51 7.10
C LYS A 149 3.46 1.22 6.18
N GLY A 150 4.25 0.48 5.40
CA GLY A 150 5.06 1.09 4.37
C GLY A 150 6.43 0.47 4.16
N TYR A 151 7.13 1.03 3.19
CA TYR A 151 8.42 0.53 2.75
C TYR A 151 9.51 0.57 3.85
N TYR A 152 9.41 1.50 4.80
CA TYR A 152 10.34 1.59 5.93
C TYR A 152 10.38 0.30 6.78
N VAL A 153 9.24 -0.42 6.89
CA VAL A 153 9.19 -1.72 7.58
C VAL A 153 10.03 -2.75 6.83
N VAL A 154 9.88 -2.82 5.50
CA VAL A 154 10.66 -3.73 4.65
C VAL A 154 12.15 -3.42 4.73
N GLN A 155 12.52 -2.14 4.69
CA GLN A 155 13.91 -1.69 4.84
C GLN A 155 14.49 -2.14 6.20
N ALA A 156 13.76 -1.91 7.29
CA ALA A 156 14.20 -2.30 8.63
C ALA A 156 14.38 -3.81 8.77
N ARG A 157 13.46 -4.62 8.23
CA ARG A 157 13.56 -6.09 8.22
C ARG A 157 14.78 -6.56 7.45
N ASN A 158 15.04 -6.00 6.29
CA ASN A 158 16.22 -6.32 5.48
C ASN A 158 17.51 -5.97 6.24
N MET A 159 17.55 -4.80 6.89
CA MET A 159 18.72 -4.39 7.68
C MET A 159 18.95 -5.30 8.88
N ILE A 160 17.90 -5.71 9.60
CA ILE A 160 18.03 -6.66 10.72
C ILE A 160 18.56 -8.01 10.20
N ASN A 161 18.06 -8.53 9.08
CA ASN A 161 18.55 -9.76 8.50
C ASN A 161 20.05 -9.67 8.13
N ILE A 162 20.49 -8.52 7.61
CA ILE A 162 21.91 -8.28 7.30
C ILE A 162 22.74 -8.23 8.59
N ILE A 163 22.32 -7.47 9.59
CA ILE A 163 23.06 -7.27 10.84
C ILE A 163 23.20 -8.57 11.63
N THR A 164 22.14 -9.39 11.66
CA THR A 164 22.11 -10.64 12.42
C THR A 164 22.63 -11.83 11.62
N ASN A 165 22.80 -11.68 10.31
CA ASN A 165 23.06 -12.77 9.37
C ASN A 165 22.02 -13.90 9.48
N GLN A 166 20.75 -13.54 9.73
CA GLN A 166 19.64 -14.47 9.92
C GLN A 166 18.42 -13.96 9.17
N ILE A 167 17.62 -14.87 8.63
CA ILE A 167 16.29 -14.53 8.08
C ILE A 167 15.29 -14.69 9.22
N LEU A 168 14.80 -13.58 9.74
CA LEU A 168 13.80 -13.58 10.80
C LEU A 168 12.40 -13.64 10.22
N ASN A 169 11.54 -14.40 10.87
CA ASN A 169 10.11 -14.44 10.54
C ASN A 169 9.37 -13.38 11.36
N TYR A 170 8.60 -12.55 10.67
CA TYR A 170 7.76 -11.53 11.28
C TYR A 170 6.31 -11.98 11.23
N ASN A 171 5.56 -11.67 12.29
CA ASN A 171 4.12 -11.88 12.27
C ASN A 171 3.47 -10.69 11.52
N ASP A 172 2.96 -10.96 10.32
CA ASP A 172 2.21 -9.99 9.52
C ASP A 172 0.69 -10.18 9.65
N ASP A 173 0.22 -10.68 10.81
CA ASP A 173 -1.19 -10.62 11.17
C ASP A 173 -1.58 -9.17 11.51
N CYS A 174 -1.68 -8.37 10.45
CA CYS A 174 -2.04 -6.96 10.54
C CYS A 174 -3.48 -6.76 11.04
N GLU A 175 -4.32 -7.78 10.95
CA GLU A 175 -5.71 -7.73 11.45
C GLU A 175 -5.76 -7.70 12.98
N ALA A 176 -4.86 -8.40 13.65
CA ALA A 176 -4.79 -8.39 15.11
C ALA A 176 -4.44 -6.99 15.63
N GLU A 177 -3.46 -6.31 15.02
CA GLU A 177 -3.09 -4.93 15.36
C GLU A 177 -4.22 -3.95 15.01
N ALA A 178 -4.82 -4.09 13.83
CA ALA A 178 -5.96 -3.33 13.38
C ALA A 178 -7.15 -3.45 14.33
N ASN A 179 -7.49 -4.68 14.74
CA ASN A 179 -8.58 -4.94 15.68
C ASN A 179 -8.30 -4.41 17.09
N ALA A 180 -7.05 -4.40 17.54
CA ALA A 180 -6.67 -3.79 18.81
C ALA A 180 -6.88 -2.26 18.78
N GLN A 181 -6.49 -1.59 17.70
CA GLN A 181 -6.69 -0.14 17.51
C GLN A 181 -8.17 0.22 17.33
N ARG A 182 -8.93 -0.59 16.58
CA ARG A 182 -10.39 -0.43 16.45
C ARG A 182 -11.09 -0.52 17.81
N LYS A 183 -10.74 -1.52 18.65
CA LYS A 183 -11.30 -1.66 20.01
C LYS A 183 -10.97 -0.45 20.88
N ALA A 184 -9.78 0.12 20.78
CA ALA A 184 -9.40 1.32 21.52
C ALA A 184 -10.20 2.54 21.04
N LYS A 185 -10.47 2.67 19.74
CA LYS A 185 -11.25 3.77 19.15
C LYS A 185 -12.75 3.64 19.41
N VAL A 186 -13.29 2.40 19.40
CA VAL A 186 -14.71 2.11 19.72
C VAL A 186 -15.06 2.43 21.16
N GLN A 187 -14.13 2.39 22.10
CA GLN A 187 -14.35 2.90 23.45
C GLN A 187 -14.51 4.43 23.52
N ALA A 188 -14.08 5.14 22.49
CA ALA A 188 -14.19 6.61 22.39
C ALA A 188 -15.41 7.10 21.59
N THR A 189 -15.94 6.27 20.67
CA THR A 189 -17.12 6.63 19.82
C THR A 189 -18.01 5.40 19.65
N GLY A 190 -19.22 5.43 20.22
CA GLY A 190 -20.14 4.28 20.18
C GLY A 190 -20.52 3.87 18.74
N VAL A 191 -20.42 2.56 18.50
CA VAL A 191 -20.96 1.73 17.40
C VAL A 191 -20.48 2.07 15.98
N SER A 192 -19.59 1.21 15.49
CA SER A 192 -19.44 0.97 14.04
C SER A 192 -19.31 -0.54 13.82
N SER A 193 -20.16 -1.10 12.98
CA SER A 193 -20.10 -2.48 12.52
C SER A 193 -19.16 -2.54 11.29
N TYR A 194 -18.05 -3.25 11.43
CA TYR A 194 -17.06 -3.41 10.33
C TYR A 194 -17.35 -4.66 9.50
N SER A 195 -17.13 -4.55 8.18
CA SER A 195 -17.11 -5.73 7.30
C SER A 195 -15.80 -6.50 7.49
N SER A 196 -15.87 -7.82 7.47
CA SER A 196 -14.70 -8.69 7.48
C SER A 196 -14.89 -9.86 6.51
N PHE A 197 -13.80 -10.25 5.86
CA PHE A 197 -13.84 -11.30 4.83
C PHE A 197 -12.58 -12.16 4.96
N ASN A 198 -12.77 -13.49 5.05
CA ASN A 198 -11.67 -14.43 5.15
C ASN A 198 -11.91 -15.62 4.20
N LEU A 199 -11.08 -15.73 3.16
CA LEU A 199 -11.18 -16.79 2.15
C LEU A 199 -10.12 -17.87 2.40
N PHE A 200 -10.55 -19.11 2.60
CA PHE A 200 -9.65 -20.25 2.83
C PHE A 200 -10.16 -21.56 2.21
N PRO A 201 -9.30 -22.58 2.02
CA PRO A 201 -7.85 -22.50 2.15
C PRO A 201 -7.21 -21.66 1.04
N ASN A 202 -6.08 -21.02 1.37
CA ASN A 202 -5.25 -20.31 0.40
C ASN A 202 -3.77 -20.73 0.64
N PRO A 203 -3.11 -21.50 -0.26
CA PRO A 203 -3.59 -21.96 -1.58
C PRO A 203 -4.79 -22.92 -1.52
N LYS A 204 -5.61 -22.87 -2.59
CA LYS A 204 -6.78 -23.73 -2.72
C LYS A 204 -6.40 -25.21 -2.83
N SER A 205 -7.02 -26.04 -1.99
CA SER A 205 -7.04 -27.50 -2.12
C SER A 205 -8.50 -27.98 -1.96
N GLY A 206 -9.22 -28.15 -3.07
CA GLY A 206 -10.64 -28.50 -3.05
C GLY A 206 -11.56 -27.27 -3.07
N ASN A 207 -12.64 -27.30 -2.30
CA ASN A 207 -13.58 -26.19 -2.18
C ASN A 207 -12.96 -25.03 -1.37
N MET A 208 -13.31 -23.80 -1.74
CA MET A 208 -13.00 -22.61 -0.94
C MET A 208 -14.19 -22.25 -0.06
N GLN A 209 -13.89 -21.64 1.07
CA GLN A 209 -14.87 -21.12 2.01
C GLN A 209 -14.54 -19.65 2.27
N LEU A 210 -15.54 -18.78 2.12
CA LEU A 210 -15.45 -17.38 2.51
C LEU A 210 -16.28 -17.21 3.77
N ASP A 211 -15.62 -16.94 4.90
CA ASP A 211 -16.28 -16.44 6.09
C ASP A 211 -16.37 -14.93 6.00
N TYR A 212 -17.56 -14.39 6.21
CA TYR A 212 -17.81 -12.96 6.02
C TYR A 212 -18.70 -12.38 7.12
N ASN A 213 -18.47 -11.09 7.37
CA ASN A 213 -19.39 -10.20 8.06
C ASN A 213 -19.49 -8.91 7.25
N LEU A 214 -20.69 -8.55 6.82
CA LEU A 214 -20.93 -7.38 5.97
C LEU A 214 -20.98 -6.05 6.76
N GLY A 215 -20.80 -6.10 8.09
CA GLY A 215 -20.94 -4.92 8.92
C GLY A 215 -22.36 -4.38 8.92
N GLY A 216 -22.59 -3.21 8.36
CA GLY A 216 -23.93 -2.60 8.26
C GLY A 216 -24.67 -2.90 6.94
N PHE A 217 -24.05 -3.62 5.99
CA PHE A 217 -24.65 -3.90 4.68
C PHE A 217 -25.51 -5.17 4.73
N THR A 218 -26.59 -5.17 3.96
CA THR A 218 -27.55 -6.29 3.92
C THR A 218 -27.35 -7.20 2.72
N LYS A 219 -26.53 -6.82 1.77
CA LYS A 219 -26.22 -7.57 0.55
C LYS A 219 -24.80 -7.30 0.11
N ALA A 220 -24.18 -8.31 -0.50
CA ALA A 220 -22.90 -8.19 -1.20
C ALA A 220 -22.88 -9.12 -2.41
N GLU A 221 -21.95 -8.89 -3.33
CA GLU A 221 -21.68 -9.77 -4.46
C GLU A 221 -20.23 -10.21 -4.44
N PHE A 222 -19.99 -11.52 -4.30
CA PHE A 222 -18.67 -12.12 -4.47
C PHE A 222 -18.41 -12.37 -5.96
N LYS A 223 -17.28 -11.92 -6.47
CA LYS A 223 -16.82 -12.16 -7.85
C LYS A 223 -15.42 -12.74 -7.86
N LEU A 224 -15.22 -13.80 -8.64
CA LEU A 224 -13.93 -14.46 -8.84
C LEU A 224 -13.47 -14.26 -10.28
N TYR A 225 -12.21 -13.83 -10.46
CA TYR A 225 -11.61 -13.56 -11.76
C TYR A 225 -10.32 -14.35 -11.92
N ASP A 226 -10.00 -14.73 -13.16
CA ASP A 226 -8.66 -15.21 -13.51
C ASP A 226 -7.66 -14.06 -13.63
N ILE A 227 -6.38 -14.42 -13.87
CA ILE A 227 -5.29 -13.45 -14.02
C ILE A 227 -5.48 -12.49 -15.22
N THR A 228 -6.34 -12.83 -16.19
CA THR A 228 -6.64 -11.97 -17.35
C THR A 228 -7.79 -11.00 -17.09
N GLY A 229 -8.40 -11.07 -15.89
CA GLY A 229 -9.57 -10.27 -15.53
C GLY A 229 -10.90 -10.85 -16.01
N LYS A 230 -10.90 -12.09 -16.56
CA LYS A 230 -12.14 -12.77 -16.97
C LYS A 230 -12.89 -13.23 -15.73
N LEU A 231 -14.18 -12.89 -15.66
CA LEU A 231 -15.08 -13.37 -14.60
C LEU A 231 -15.28 -14.91 -14.71
N ILE A 232 -14.94 -15.59 -13.63
CA ILE A 232 -15.09 -17.06 -13.50
C ILE A 232 -16.37 -17.41 -12.77
N SER A 233 -16.68 -16.69 -11.69
CA SER A 233 -17.83 -16.95 -10.85
C SER A 233 -18.35 -15.68 -10.21
N SER A 234 -19.67 -15.59 -10.03
CA SER A 234 -20.33 -14.56 -9.25
C SER A 234 -21.36 -15.20 -8.34
N LYS A 235 -21.42 -14.77 -7.07
CA LYS A 235 -22.36 -15.25 -6.06
C LYS A 235 -22.90 -14.10 -5.24
N THR A 236 -24.20 -14.06 -5.05
CA THR A 236 -24.86 -13.08 -4.19
C THR A 236 -24.78 -13.53 -2.73
N ILE A 237 -24.43 -12.60 -1.84
CA ILE A 237 -24.46 -12.74 -0.39
C ILE A 237 -25.67 -11.94 0.08
N ALA A 238 -26.64 -12.60 0.70
CA ALA A 238 -27.90 -11.98 1.12
C ALA A 238 -28.05 -11.85 2.63
N GLU A 239 -27.10 -12.36 3.40
CA GLU A 239 -27.08 -12.30 4.87
C GLU A 239 -25.95 -11.39 5.35
N ASN A 240 -26.11 -10.77 6.51
CA ASN A 240 -25.11 -9.83 7.06
C ASN A 240 -23.82 -10.56 7.47
N GLU A 241 -23.91 -11.79 7.94
CA GLU A 241 -22.75 -12.61 8.32
C GLU A 241 -23.01 -14.07 8.00
N GLY A 242 -21.95 -14.81 7.74
CA GLY A 242 -22.06 -16.24 7.44
C GLY A 242 -20.85 -16.78 6.71
N THR A 243 -21.09 -17.94 6.08
CA THR A 243 -20.09 -18.67 5.31
C THR A 243 -20.62 -18.97 3.90
N LEU A 244 -19.87 -18.56 2.89
CA LEU A 244 -20.15 -18.86 1.49
C LEU A 244 -19.20 -19.95 1.01
N ILE A 245 -19.77 -21.09 0.57
CA ILE A 245 -18.99 -22.16 -0.04
C ILE A 245 -18.85 -21.92 -1.54
N ILE A 246 -17.60 -21.92 -2.02
CA ILE A 246 -17.23 -21.67 -3.41
C ILE A 246 -16.70 -22.97 -4.02
N ASN A 247 -17.59 -23.65 -4.75
CA ASN A 247 -17.33 -24.97 -5.34
C ASN A 247 -16.95 -24.83 -6.83
N GLU A 248 -15.79 -24.22 -7.10
CA GLU A 248 -15.29 -24.08 -8.47
C GLU A 248 -14.33 -25.25 -8.78
N GLN A 249 -14.91 -26.37 -9.28
CA GLN A 249 -14.15 -27.61 -9.53
C GLN A 249 -13.22 -27.51 -10.75
N ASN A 250 -13.48 -26.57 -11.66
CA ASN A 250 -12.74 -26.44 -12.93
C ASN A 250 -11.65 -25.36 -12.90
N LEU A 251 -11.22 -24.91 -11.71
CA LEU A 251 -10.10 -23.99 -11.64
C LEU A 251 -8.78 -24.71 -11.91
N HIS A 252 -8.06 -24.25 -12.92
CA HIS A 252 -6.70 -24.70 -13.20
C HIS A 252 -5.72 -24.16 -12.14
N ASN A 253 -4.53 -24.75 -12.07
CA ASN A 253 -3.47 -24.19 -11.23
C ASN A 253 -3.12 -22.78 -11.71
N GLY A 254 -3.18 -21.81 -10.81
CA GLY A 254 -2.93 -20.40 -11.16
C GLY A 254 -3.32 -19.44 -10.05
N VAL A 255 -3.18 -18.15 -10.36
CA VAL A 255 -3.57 -17.04 -9.49
C VAL A 255 -4.96 -16.56 -9.93
N TYR A 256 -5.81 -16.33 -8.94
CA TYR A 256 -7.16 -15.79 -9.11
C TYR A 256 -7.35 -14.60 -8.18
N PHE A 257 -8.17 -13.66 -8.62
CA PHE A 257 -8.54 -12.49 -7.82
C PHE A 257 -10.02 -12.58 -7.45
N TYR A 258 -10.35 -12.14 -6.26
CA TYR A 258 -11.76 -12.00 -5.88
C TYR A 258 -12.06 -10.57 -5.42
N HIS A 259 -13.30 -10.15 -5.68
CA HIS A 259 -13.85 -8.90 -5.20
C HIS A 259 -15.15 -9.17 -4.44
N ILE A 260 -15.39 -8.37 -3.41
CA ILE A 260 -16.65 -8.34 -2.70
C ILE A 260 -17.20 -6.93 -2.80
N LEU A 261 -18.33 -6.80 -3.46
CA LEU A 261 -19.03 -5.55 -3.67
C LEU A 261 -20.19 -5.49 -2.68
N VAL A 262 -20.19 -4.55 -1.76
CA VAL A 262 -21.19 -4.32 -0.73
C VAL A 262 -22.06 -3.13 -1.04
#